data_d110697305bee74fe510d0ca3a01a4f4
#
_entry.id   d110697305bee74fe510d0ca3a01a4f4
#
_cell.length_a   1.000
_cell.length_b   1.000
_cell.length_c   1.000
_cell.angle_alpha   90.00
_cell.angle_beta   90.00
_cell.angle_gamma   90.00
#
_symmetry.space_group_name_H-M   'P 1'
#
loop_
_entity.id
_entity.type
_entity.pdbx_description
1 polymer ?
#
loop_
_entity_poly.entity_id
_entity_poly.type
_entity_poly.pdbx_seq_one_letter_code
_entity_poly.pdbx_strand_id
1 'polypeptide(L)'
;MIRIKSGFSGERSLVLPKMVTSMMSADAIASVLYITDIGYYPNADAHFREREEPVDQYVFIYCVAGRGFYVVNGQRYDVEPNQYFILPAGVPHAYGADALEPWTIYWIHFKGTLARHYAQNALAPISVRPGMKSRISYRTSMFEELFEALNSG
;
A
#
# COMPACT_ATOMS: atom_id res chain seq x y z
N MET A 1 -0.84 -21.19 13.30
CA MET A 1 -0.20 -20.41 12.24
C MET A 1 0.18 -19.02 12.77
N ILE A 2 1.41 -18.64 12.59
CA ILE A 2 1.89 -17.32 13.00
C ILE A 2 1.51 -16.28 11.94
N ARG A 3 0.97 -15.15 12.39
CA ARG A 3 0.61 -14.02 11.52
C ARG A 3 1.27 -12.76 12.06
N ILE A 4 1.93 -12.03 11.18
CA ILE A 4 2.72 -10.86 11.55
C ILE A 4 2.21 -9.63 10.79
N LYS A 5 1.87 -8.56 11.52
CA LYS A 5 1.40 -7.30 10.93
C LYS A 5 2.55 -6.41 10.47
N SER A 6 3.67 -6.44 11.19
CA SER A 6 4.84 -5.61 10.95
C SER A 6 6.02 -6.20 11.72
N GLY A 7 7.20 -5.59 11.58
CA GLY A 7 8.41 -6.06 12.27
C GLY A 7 9.28 -6.95 11.39
N PHE A 8 9.17 -6.83 10.07
CA PHE A 8 9.98 -7.61 9.13
C PHE A 8 11.41 -7.08 9.06
N SER A 9 12.37 -8.01 8.89
CA SER A 9 13.78 -7.62 8.74
C SER A 9 13.93 -6.72 7.51
N GLY A 10 14.52 -5.54 7.70
CA GLY A 10 14.71 -4.57 6.62
C GLY A 10 13.49 -3.71 6.33
N GLU A 11 12.45 -3.84 7.13
CA GLU A 11 11.23 -3.05 6.90
C GLU A 11 11.50 -1.56 7.16
N ARG A 12 10.77 -0.73 6.43
CA ARG A 12 10.72 0.71 6.68
C ARG A 12 9.26 1.13 6.72
N SER A 13 8.92 2.02 7.65
CA SER A 13 7.59 2.61 7.69
C SER A 13 7.68 4.02 8.24
N LEU A 14 6.83 4.88 7.72
CA LEU A 14 6.75 6.27 8.13
C LEU A 14 5.28 6.63 8.26
N VAL A 15 4.87 6.97 9.47
CA VAL A 15 3.54 7.48 9.75
C VAL A 15 3.66 8.97 9.97
N LEU A 16 3.01 9.77 9.13
CA LEU A 16 3.09 11.22 9.25
C LEU A 16 2.41 11.70 10.53
N PRO A 17 2.99 12.69 11.22
CA PRO A 17 2.38 13.24 12.42
C PRO A 17 0.97 13.76 12.14
N LYS A 18 0.07 13.59 13.10
CA LYS A 18 -1.32 14.04 12.97
C LYS A 18 -1.43 15.53 12.67
N MET A 19 -0.51 16.33 13.20
CA MET A 19 -0.45 17.76 12.90
C MET A 19 -0.26 18.01 11.41
N VAL A 20 0.64 17.24 10.76
CA VAL A 20 0.92 17.38 9.33
C VAL A 20 -0.28 16.95 8.50
N THR A 21 -0.88 15.80 8.80
CA THR A 21 -2.05 15.31 8.06
C THR A 21 -3.26 16.22 8.26
N SER A 22 -3.42 16.81 9.44
CA SER A 22 -4.48 17.78 9.70
C SER A 22 -4.30 19.05 8.87
N MET A 23 -3.06 19.52 8.74
CA MET A 23 -2.75 20.67 7.90
C MET A 23 -3.05 20.38 6.43
N MET A 24 -2.68 19.20 5.94
CA MET A 24 -2.96 18.80 4.57
C MET A 24 -4.46 18.69 4.30
N SER A 25 -5.21 18.14 5.25
CA SER A 25 -6.66 18.00 5.09
C SER A 25 -7.38 19.35 5.04
N ALA A 26 -6.79 20.38 5.64
CA ALA A 26 -7.36 21.74 5.66
C ALA A 26 -6.89 22.60 4.49
N ASP A 27 -5.85 22.19 3.77
CA ASP A 27 -5.31 22.94 2.65
C ASP A 27 -6.14 22.72 1.39
N ALA A 28 -6.40 23.77 0.62
CA ALA A 28 -7.26 23.71 -0.55
C ALA A 28 -6.71 22.80 -1.65
N ILE A 29 -5.39 22.67 -1.74
CA ILE A 29 -4.73 21.86 -2.77
C ILE A 29 -4.39 20.48 -2.23
N ALA A 30 -3.71 20.41 -1.09
CA ALA A 30 -3.27 19.14 -0.51
C ALA A 30 -4.43 18.23 -0.14
N SER A 31 -5.57 18.78 0.29
CA SER A 31 -6.74 18.00 0.68
C SER A 31 -7.33 17.15 -0.44
N VAL A 32 -6.95 17.41 -1.68
CA VAL A 32 -7.42 16.64 -2.85
C VAL A 32 -6.87 15.22 -2.82
N LEU A 33 -5.58 15.07 -2.48
CA LEU A 33 -4.93 13.77 -2.38
C LEU A 33 -3.66 13.90 -1.54
N TYR A 34 -3.55 13.15 -0.45
CA TYR A 34 -2.37 13.21 0.41
C TYR A 34 -2.09 11.86 1.07
N ILE A 35 -0.81 11.60 1.30
CA ILE A 35 -0.32 10.38 1.95
C ILE A 35 -0.37 10.58 3.46
N THR A 36 -0.85 9.58 4.20
CA THR A 36 -0.83 9.58 5.65
C THR A 36 0.28 8.72 6.20
N ASP A 37 0.59 7.61 5.53
CA ASP A 37 1.69 6.75 5.91
C ASP A 37 2.17 5.96 4.70
N ILE A 38 3.44 5.56 4.74
CA ILE A 38 4.10 4.82 3.67
C ILE A 38 5.02 3.77 4.28
N GLY A 39 5.16 2.63 3.62
CA GLY A 39 6.02 1.57 4.12
C GLY A 39 6.60 0.67 3.03
N TYR A 40 7.60 -0.08 3.44
CA TYR A 40 8.27 -1.08 2.63
C TYR A 40 8.49 -2.33 3.49
N TYR A 41 7.96 -3.46 3.05
CA TYR A 41 8.09 -4.74 3.72
C TYR A 41 8.77 -5.73 2.78
N PRO A 42 10.09 -5.96 2.96
CA PRO A 42 10.80 -6.94 2.12
C PRO A 42 10.58 -8.35 2.64
N ASN A 43 10.31 -9.27 1.72
CA ASN A 43 10.16 -10.69 2.01
C ASN A 43 9.35 -10.92 3.30
N ALA A 44 8.12 -10.43 3.29
CA ALA A 44 7.28 -10.30 4.47
C ALA A 44 6.67 -11.65 4.89
N ASP A 45 7.49 -12.56 5.40
CA ASP A 45 7.08 -13.89 5.81
C ASP A 45 6.00 -13.83 6.89
N ALA A 46 4.94 -14.61 6.69
CA ALA A 46 3.77 -14.67 7.59
C ALA A 46 3.00 -13.35 7.72
N HIS A 47 3.23 -12.39 6.82
CA HIS A 47 2.52 -11.11 6.83
C HIS A 47 1.02 -11.34 6.65
N PHE A 48 0.24 -10.77 7.58
CA PHE A 48 -1.22 -10.78 7.49
C PHE A 48 -1.78 -9.60 8.25
N ARG A 49 -2.68 -8.88 7.61
CA ARG A 49 -3.40 -7.76 8.21
C ARG A 49 -4.88 -7.90 7.92
N GLU A 50 -5.69 -7.81 8.96
CA GLU A 50 -7.14 -7.82 8.82
C GLU A 50 -7.73 -6.61 9.52
N ARG A 51 -8.63 -5.92 8.84
CA ARG A 51 -9.37 -4.79 9.40
C ARG A 51 -10.86 -5.06 9.25
N GLU A 52 -11.44 -5.61 10.31
CA GLU A 52 -12.86 -5.90 10.37
C GLU A 52 -13.68 -4.62 10.46
N GLU A 53 -13.14 -3.61 11.16
CA GLU A 53 -13.75 -2.29 11.24
C GLU A 53 -13.27 -1.46 10.05
N PRO A 54 -14.20 -0.74 9.37
CA PRO A 54 -13.81 0.11 8.27
C PRO A 54 -12.79 1.17 8.69
N VAL A 55 -11.78 1.41 7.85
CA VAL A 55 -10.80 2.47 8.08
C VAL A 55 -11.06 3.63 7.14
N ASP A 56 -10.64 4.83 7.55
CA ASP A 56 -10.88 6.07 6.82
C ASP A 56 -9.78 6.38 5.82
N GLN A 57 -9.01 5.38 5.44
CA GLN A 57 -7.89 5.53 4.51
C GLN A 57 -8.04 4.54 3.37
N TYR A 58 -7.56 4.94 2.20
CA TYR A 58 -7.34 4.03 1.09
C TYR A 58 -5.98 3.37 1.26
N VAL A 59 -5.88 2.10 0.88
CA VAL A 59 -4.63 1.34 1.01
C VAL A 59 -4.18 0.93 -0.39
N PHE A 60 -3.03 1.46 -0.80
CA PHE A 60 -2.37 1.08 -2.04
C PHE A 60 -1.25 0.10 -1.70
N ILE A 61 -1.18 -1.01 -2.42
CA ILE A 61 -0.09 -1.98 -2.26
C ILE A 61 0.46 -2.33 -3.64
N TYR A 62 1.78 -2.20 -3.79
CA TYR A 62 2.51 -2.61 -4.99
C TYR A 62 3.42 -3.78 -4.64
N CYS A 63 3.25 -4.91 -5.33
CA CYS A 63 4.06 -6.11 -5.13
C CYS A 63 5.28 -6.05 -6.06
N VAL A 64 6.47 -5.97 -5.45
CA VAL A 64 7.73 -5.95 -6.21
C VAL A 64 8.16 -7.36 -6.57
N ALA A 65 8.03 -8.29 -5.63
CA ALA A 65 8.46 -9.67 -5.78
C ALA A 65 7.62 -10.56 -4.86
N GLY A 66 7.68 -11.86 -5.08
CA GLY A 66 6.89 -12.80 -4.31
C GLY A 66 5.41 -12.72 -4.65
N ARG A 67 4.57 -13.25 -3.78
CA ARG A 67 3.12 -13.33 -3.99
C ARG A 67 2.37 -13.01 -2.72
N GLY A 68 1.13 -12.61 -2.89
CA GLY A 68 0.22 -12.38 -1.79
C GLY A 68 -1.23 -12.50 -2.23
N PHE A 69 -2.11 -12.07 -1.34
CA PHE A 69 -3.55 -12.10 -1.60
C PHE A 69 -4.25 -11.00 -0.82
N TYR A 70 -5.47 -10.72 -1.19
CA TYR A 70 -6.34 -9.87 -0.37
C TYR A 70 -7.79 -10.30 -0.55
N VAL A 71 -8.61 -9.94 0.44
CA VAL A 71 -10.04 -10.20 0.45
C VAL A 71 -10.76 -8.91 0.72
N VAL A 72 -11.71 -8.57 -0.13
CA VAL A 72 -12.55 -7.38 0.01
C VAL A 72 -13.92 -7.68 -0.60
N ASN A 73 -14.97 -7.23 0.06
CA ASN A 73 -16.36 -7.49 -0.37
C ASN A 73 -16.64 -8.98 -0.58
N GLY A 74 -16.04 -9.84 0.27
CA GLY A 74 -16.21 -11.28 0.20
C GLY A 74 -15.49 -11.96 -0.94
N GLN A 75 -14.70 -11.24 -1.73
CA GLN A 75 -13.97 -11.79 -2.85
C GLN A 75 -12.48 -11.81 -2.59
N ARG A 76 -11.84 -12.94 -2.92
CA ARG A 76 -10.40 -13.10 -2.81
C ARG A 76 -9.73 -12.83 -4.16
N TYR A 77 -8.62 -12.11 -4.09
CA TYR A 77 -7.75 -11.83 -5.24
C TYR A 77 -6.34 -12.29 -4.92
N ASP A 78 -5.68 -12.96 -5.86
CA ASP A 78 -4.27 -13.31 -5.74
C ASP A 78 -3.43 -12.25 -6.42
N VAL A 79 -2.26 -11.94 -5.84
CA VAL A 79 -1.37 -10.87 -6.31
C VAL A 79 -0.04 -11.46 -6.71
N GLU A 80 0.44 -11.07 -7.89
CA GLU A 80 1.71 -11.51 -8.45
C GLU A 80 2.70 -10.34 -8.56
N PRO A 81 4.00 -10.62 -8.80
CA PRO A 81 4.98 -9.55 -8.94
C PRO A 81 4.56 -8.53 -10.00
N ASN A 82 4.87 -7.27 -9.72
CA ASN A 82 4.60 -6.13 -10.59
C ASN A 82 3.11 -5.83 -10.75
N GLN A 83 2.31 -6.22 -9.77
CA GLN A 83 0.90 -5.84 -9.71
C GLN A 83 0.65 -4.93 -8.52
N TYR A 84 -0.34 -4.07 -8.65
CA TYR A 84 -0.83 -3.25 -7.54
C TYR A 84 -2.34 -3.33 -7.43
N PHE A 85 -2.83 -2.96 -6.27
CA PHE A 85 -4.26 -2.83 -6.03
C PHE A 85 -4.49 -1.71 -5.01
N ILE A 86 -5.73 -1.23 -4.96
CA ILE A 86 -6.13 -0.22 -3.98
C ILE A 86 -7.39 -0.70 -3.26
N LEU A 87 -7.29 -0.80 -1.94
CA LEU A 87 -8.44 -1.12 -1.10
C LEU A 87 -9.19 0.16 -0.74
N PRO A 88 -10.51 0.19 -0.94
CA PRO A 88 -11.27 1.41 -0.68
C PRO A 88 -11.40 1.71 0.82
N ALA A 89 -11.47 2.98 1.15
CA ALA A 89 -11.81 3.43 2.50
C ALA A 89 -13.25 3.01 2.84
N GLY A 90 -13.50 2.76 4.10
CA GLY A 90 -14.85 2.45 4.57
C GLY A 90 -15.32 1.01 4.35
N VAL A 91 -14.44 0.13 3.88
CA VAL A 91 -14.78 -1.27 3.60
C VAL A 91 -13.84 -2.20 4.36
N PRO A 92 -14.35 -3.16 5.13
CA PRO A 92 -13.50 -4.16 5.79
C PRO A 92 -12.69 -4.95 4.77
N HIS A 93 -11.47 -5.31 5.14
CA HIS A 93 -10.59 -6.04 4.24
C HIS A 93 -9.52 -6.84 4.99
N ALA A 94 -8.88 -7.76 4.27
CA ALA A 94 -7.73 -8.49 4.76
C ALA A 94 -6.72 -8.64 3.62
N TYR A 95 -5.44 -8.70 3.94
CA TYR A 95 -4.40 -9.01 2.96
C TYR A 95 -3.22 -9.67 3.65
N GLY A 96 -2.43 -10.40 2.87
CA GLY A 96 -1.29 -11.12 3.42
C GLY A 96 -0.38 -11.69 2.35
N ALA A 97 0.80 -12.11 2.81
CA ALA A 97 1.80 -12.74 1.96
C ALA A 97 1.48 -14.22 1.74
N ASP A 98 1.88 -14.72 0.58
CA ASP A 98 1.85 -16.16 0.32
C ASP A 98 2.81 -16.88 1.27
N ALA A 99 2.42 -18.07 1.73
CA ALA A 99 3.20 -18.83 2.70
C ALA A 99 4.54 -19.34 2.15
N LEU A 100 4.58 -19.66 0.86
CA LEU A 100 5.78 -20.22 0.22
C LEU A 100 6.64 -19.18 -0.47
N GLU A 101 6.02 -18.15 -1.01
CA GLU A 101 6.70 -17.06 -1.71
C GLU A 101 6.25 -15.72 -1.14
N PRO A 102 6.67 -15.37 0.09
CA PRO A 102 6.22 -14.13 0.72
C PRO A 102 6.56 -12.91 -0.11
N TRP A 103 5.62 -12.01 -0.21
CA TRP A 103 5.81 -10.83 -1.04
C TRP A 103 6.76 -9.80 -0.44
N THR A 104 7.35 -9.01 -1.33
CA THR A 104 8.03 -7.77 -1.02
C THR A 104 7.15 -6.67 -1.56
N ILE A 105 6.71 -5.76 -0.70
CA ILE A 105 5.73 -4.74 -1.08
C ILE A 105 6.17 -3.35 -0.65
N TYR A 106 5.73 -2.36 -1.43
CA TYR A 106 5.57 -0.99 -0.97
C TYR A 106 4.09 -0.78 -0.72
N TRP A 107 3.77 -0.09 0.36
CA TRP A 107 2.38 0.24 0.67
C TRP A 107 2.25 1.72 1.02
N ILE A 108 1.10 2.29 0.68
CA ILE A 108 0.78 3.69 0.93
C ILE A 108 -0.64 3.76 1.44
N HIS A 109 -0.85 4.45 2.56
CA HIS A 109 -2.18 4.84 3.00
C HIS A 109 -2.38 6.28 2.59
N PHE A 110 -3.53 6.58 2.00
CA PHE A 110 -3.81 7.93 1.52
C PHE A 110 -5.26 8.31 1.73
N LYS A 111 -5.51 9.61 1.71
CA LYS A 111 -6.82 10.22 1.86
C LYS A 111 -6.95 11.34 0.83
N GLY A 112 -8.14 11.91 0.74
CA GLY A 112 -8.35 13.07 -0.10
C GLY A 112 -9.73 13.07 -0.75
N THR A 113 -10.17 14.24 -1.18
CA THR A 113 -11.48 14.40 -1.79
C THR A 113 -11.59 13.69 -3.14
N LEU A 114 -10.46 13.46 -3.83
CA LEU A 114 -10.41 12.72 -5.09
C LEU A 114 -9.83 11.31 -4.95
N ALA A 115 -9.57 10.86 -3.73
CA ALA A 115 -8.94 9.54 -3.50
C ALA A 115 -9.75 8.41 -4.14
N ARG A 116 -11.07 8.46 -4.06
CA ARG A 116 -11.96 7.43 -4.64
C ARG A 116 -11.79 7.27 -6.15
N HIS A 117 -11.42 8.35 -6.86
CA HIS A 117 -11.24 8.30 -8.32
C HIS A 117 -10.03 7.46 -8.70
N TYR A 118 -8.99 7.47 -7.86
CA TYR A 118 -7.80 6.65 -8.09
C TYR A 118 -8.05 5.19 -7.74
N ALA A 119 -8.96 4.92 -6.81
CA ALA A 119 -9.26 3.58 -6.34
C ALA A 119 -10.30 2.84 -7.19
N GLN A 120 -11.17 3.56 -7.91
CA GLN A 120 -12.36 2.96 -8.50
C GLN A 120 -12.11 1.85 -9.53
N ASN A 121 -10.95 1.85 -10.19
CA ASN A 121 -10.60 0.83 -11.18
C ASN A 121 -9.46 -0.07 -10.72
N ALA A 122 -9.07 0.01 -9.44
CA ALA A 122 -7.92 -0.71 -8.90
C ALA A 122 -8.31 -1.71 -7.81
N LEU A 123 -9.57 -2.13 -7.76
CA LEU A 123 -10.02 -3.14 -6.80
C LEU A 123 -9.42 -4.51 -7.13
N ALA A 124 -9.41 -4.92 -8.39
CA ALA A 124 -8.72 -6.11 -8.86
C ALA A 124 -7.25 -5.78 -9.14
N PRO A 125 -6.33 -6.76 -9.06
CA PRO A 125 -4.91 -6.48 -9.30
C PRO A 125 -4.66 -5.98 -10.73
N ILE A 126 -3.81 -4.95 -10.83
CA ILE A 126 -3.44 -4.35 -12.11
C ILE A 126 -1.95 -4.59 -12.35
N SER A 127 -1.63 -5.20 -13.50
CA SER A 127 -0.24 -5.36 -13.92
C SER A 127 0.30 -4.05 -14.46
N VAL A 128 1.44 -3.61 -13.95
CA VAL A 128 2.07 -2.37 -14.40
C VAL A 128 2.91 -2.63 -15.64
N ARG A 129 2.73 -1.82 -16.65
CA ARG A 129 3.47 -1.97 -17.92
C ARG A 129 4.31 -0.74 -18.22
N PRO A 130 5.45 -0.89 -18.87
CA PRO A 130 6.12 -2.15 -19.22
C PRO A 130 6.66 -2.89 -17.98
N GLY A 131 6.73 -4.23 -18.07
CA GLY A 131 7.11 -5.11 -16.97
C GLY A 131 8.59 -5.49 -16.91
N MET A 132 9.46 -4.87 -17.70
CA MET A 132 10.90 -5.18 -17.72
C MET A 132 11.57 -4.76 -16.42
N LYS A 133 12.64 -5.48 -16.05
CA LYS A 133 13.39 -5.20 -14.82
C LYS A 133 13.83 -3.74 -14.67
N SER A 134 14.28 -3.11 -15.76
CA SER A 134 14.71 -1.71 -15.71
C SER A 134 13.57 -0.76 -15.32
N ARG A 135 12.35 -1.06 -15.77
CA ARG A 135 11.18 -0.26 -15.43
C ARG A 135 10.72 -0.51 -14.01
N ILE A 136 10.86 -1.73 -13.52
CA ILE A 136 10.55 -2.07 -12.13
C ILE A 136 11.51 -1.32 -11.20
N SER A 137 12.81 -1.32 -11.51
CA SER A 137 13.81 -0.57 -10.73
C SER A 137 13.51 0.93 -10.70
N TYR A 138 13.07 1.49 -11.82
CA TYR A 138 12.68 2.88 -11.88
C TYR A 138 11.49 3.16 -10.96
N ARG A 139 10.49 2.30 -10.96
CA ARG A 139 9.31 2.46 -10.07
C ARG A 139 9.69 2.39 -8.60
N THR A 140 10.55 1.43 -8.22
CA THR A 140 10.98 1.33 -6.83
C THR A 140 11.76 2.58 -6.40
N SER A 141 12.53 3.18 -7.32
CA SER A 141 13.23 4.42 -7.00
C SER A 141 12.27 5.57 -6.72
N MET A 142 11.09 5.58 -7.34
CA MET A 142 10.07 6.59 -7.05
C MET A 142 9.52 6.46 -5.64
N PHE A 143 9.32 5.24 -5.15
CA PHE A 143 8.93 5.03 -3.75
C PHE A 143 10.02 5.49 -2.79
N GLU A 144 11.30 5.26 -3.13
CA GLU A 144 12.41 5.74 -2.33
C GLU A 144 12.43 7.27 -2.26
N GLU A 145 12.14 7.94 -3.36
CA GLU A 145 12.02 9.40 -3.39
C GLU A 145 10.86 9.89 -2.52
N LEU A 146 9.75 9.16 -2.50
CA LEU A 146 8.63 9.49 -1.62
C LEU A 146 9.02 9.40 -0.14
N PHE A 147 9.72 8.33 0.26
CA PHE A 147 10.22 8.19 1.62
C PHE A 147 11.10 9.39 1.99
N GLU A 148 12.01 9.74 1.10
CA GLU A 148 12.93 10.85 1.33
C GLU A 148 12.19 12.18 1.45
N ALA A 149 11.26 12.45 0.55
CA ALA A 149 10.48 13.68 0.56
C ALA A 149 9.62 13.81 1.82
N LEU A 150 8.97 12.73 2.23
CA LEU A 150 8.09 12.75 3.41
C LEU A 150 8.87 12.81 4.71
N ASN A 151 10.10 12.31 4.72
CA ASN A 151 10.94 12.29 5.91
C ASN A 151 11.73 13.58 6.11
N SER A 152 11.92 14.38 5.08
CA SER A 152 12.72 15.61 5.12
C SER A 152 11.94 16.83 5.62
N GLY A 153 10.69 16.63 5.89
CA GLY A 153 9.72 17.57 6.32
C GLY A 153 9.74 18.68 6.97
#